data_95cab79400e80b6da521c519820ec47e
#
_entry.id   95cab79400e80b6da521c519820ec47e
#
_cell.length_a   1.000
_cell.length_b   1.000
_cell.length_c   1.000
_cell.angle_alpha   90.00
_cell.angle_beta   90.00
_cell.angle_gamma   90.00
#
_symmetry.space_group_name_H-M   'P 1'
#
loop_
_entity.id
_entity.type
_entity.pdbx_description
1 polymer ?
#
loop_
_entity_poly.entity_id
_entity_poly.type
_entity_poly.pdbx_seq_one_letter_code
_entity_poly.pdbx_strand_id
1 'polypeptide(L)'
;MQISRKYSLCRILRSIFLASWPFFWYYCKYDKKAKETETKQMRDIPKFDSREIGQNLRSLMKQHDMTVKDLQKILGLSCPQTIYHWLNGDSVPTIDNLYNLSHHFDICINELLMGHCPKV
;
A
#
# COMPACT_ATOMS: atom_id res chain seq x y z
N MET A 1 -1.96 -7.45 16.75
CA MET A 1 -2.00 -8.49 17.80
C MET A 1 -3.18 -8.39 18.77
N GLN A 2 -3.92 -7.30 18.83
CA GLN A 2 -5.13 -7.21 19.66
C GLN A 2 -6.35 -7.97 19.08
N ILE A 3 -6.38 -8.28 17.80
CA ILE A 3 -7.47 -9.00 17.14
C ILE A 3 -7.54 -10.47 17.57
N SER A 4 -6.40 -11.10 17.82
CA SER A 4 -6.30 -12.50 18.25
C SER A 4 -6.88 -12.76 19.65
N ARG A 5 -6.85 -11.78 20.55
CA ARG A 5 -7.39 -11.92 21.93
C ARG A 5 -8.92 -11.88 22.01
N LYS A 6 -9.59 -11.16 21.10
CA LYS A 6 -11.06 -11.11 21.08
C LYS A 6 -11.69 -12.44 20.65
N TYR A 7 -11.06 -13.16 19.75
CA TYR A 7 -11.57 -14.47 19.29
C TYR A 7 -11.35 -15.58 20.33
N SER A 8 -10.33 -15.47 21.16
CA SER A 8 -10.07 -16.41 22.25
C SER A 8 -11.13 -16.32 23.36
N LEU A 9 -11.62 -15.11 23.67
CA LEU A 9 -12.69 -14.87 24.64
C LEU A 9 -14.03 -15.45 24.18
N CYS A 10 -14.35 -15.37 22.91
CA CYS A 10 -15.58 -15.93 22.34
C CYS A 10 -15.63 -17.47 22.47
N ARG A 11 -14.46 -18.12 22.36
CA ARG A 11 -14.30 -19.58 22.52
C ARG A 11 -14.42 -20.04 23.96
N ILE A 12 -13.95 -19.25 24.90
CA ILE A 12 -14.02 -19.53 26.36
C ILE A 12 -15.44 -19.27 26.91
N LEU A 13 -16.09 -18.20 26.46
CA LEU A 13 -17.47 -17.87 26.81
C LEU A 13 -18.48 -18.90 26.29
N ARG A 14 -18.18 -19.59 25.19
CA ARG A 14 -18.98 -20.70 24.66
C ARG A 14 -19.03 -21.90 25.62
N SER A 15 -18.01 -22.09 26.43
CA SER A 15 -17.92 -23.21 27.40
C SER A 15 -18.59 -22.92 28.75
N ILE A 16 -18.79 -21.66 29.11
CA ILE A 16 -19.21 -21.25 30.45
C ILE A 16 -20.66 -20.74 30.52
N PHE A 17 -21.24 -20.25 29.40
CA PHE A 17 -22.56 -19.62 29.38
C PHE A 17 -23.54 -20.28 28.41
N LEU A 18 -24.06 -21.43 28.77
CA LEU A 18 -25.22 -22.08 28.12
C LEU A 18 -26.56 -21.38 28.43
N ALA A 19 -26.59 -20.35 29.28
CA ALA A 19 -27.82 -19.72 29.79
C ALA A 19 -28.19 -18.36 29.19
N SER A 20 -27.36 -17.77 28.31
CA SER A 20 -27.61 -16.44 27.72
C SER A 20 -27.77 -16.51 26.19
N TRP A 21 -28.79 -17.23 25.76
CA TRP A 21 -29.14 -17.37 24.33
C TRP A 21 -29.28 -16.05 23.53
N PRO A 22 -29.88 -14.94 24.04
CA PRO A 22 -30.04 -13.70 23.28
C PRO A 22 -28.72 -12.95 23.03
N PHE A 23 -27.75 -13.02 23.95
CA PHE A 23 -26.44 -12.39 23.82
C PHE A 23 -25.54 -13.10 22.80
N PHE A 24 -25.61 -14.43 22.72
CA PHE A 24 -24.85 -15.22 21.76
C PHE A 24 -25.27 -14.92 20.31
N TRP A 25 -26.57 -14.75 20.07
CA TRP A 25 -27.11 -14.42 18.77
C TRP A 25 -26.70 -13.02 18.30
N TYR A 26 -26.66 -12.07 19.23
CA TYR A 26 -26.21 -10.71 18.97
C TYR A 26 -24.73 -10.64 18.61
N TYR A 27 -23.87 -11.34 19.34
CA TYR A 27 -22.44 -11.42 19.05
C TYR A 27 -22.13 -12.16 17.74
N CYS A 28 -22.84 -13.23 17.43
CA CYS A 28 -22.67 -13.99 16.19
C CYS A 28 -23.09 -13.17 14.94
N LYS A 29 -24.08 -12.30 15.09
CA LYS A 29 -24.51 -11.39 14.02
C LYS A 29 -23.50 -10.28 13.77
N TYR A 30 -22.85 -9.79 14.82
CA TYR A 30 -21.79 -8.78 14.70
C TYR A 30 -20.52 -9.35 14.06
N ASP A 31 -20.18 -10.59 14.36
CA ASP A 31 -18.98 -11.24 13.84
C ASP A 31 -19.09 -11.52 12.33
N LYS A 32 -20.27 -11.87 11.83
CA LYS A 32 -20.50 -12.01 10.38
C LYS A 32 -20.39 -10.68 9.63
N LYS A 33 -20.92 -9.60 10.20
CA LYS A 33 -20.89 -8.28 9.59
C LYS A 33 -19.47 -7.67 9.59
N ALA A 34 -18.69 -7.94 10.63
CA ALA A 34 -17.29 -7.54 10.71
C ALA A 34 -16.43 -8.27 9.67
N LYS A 35 -16.65 -9.57 9.45
CA LYS A 35 -15.94 -10.36 8.44
C LYS A 35 -16.26 -9.95 7.02
N GLU A 36 -17.53 -9.59 6.73
CA GLU A 36 -17.91 -9.07 5.41
C GLU A 36 -17.29 -7.70 5.13
N THR A 37 -17.13 -6.86 6.14
CA THR A 37 -16.53 -5.53 6.00
C THR A 37 -15.02 -5.63 5.79
N GLU A 38 -14.34 -6.51 6.54
CA GLU A 38 -12.89 -6.72 6.38
C GLU A 38 -12.53 -7.34 5.03
N THR A 39 -13.29 -8.31 4.54
CA THR A 39 -13.04 -8.93 3.22
C THR A 39 -13.36 -8.01 2.06
N LYS A 40 -14.30 -7.07 2.22
CA LYS A 40 -14.62 -6.08 1.18
C LYS A 40 -13.54 -5.00 1.09
N GLN A 41 -13.00 -4.57 2.22
CA GLN A 41 -11.94 -3.57 2.28
C GLN A 41 -10.60 -4.08 1.74
N MET A 42 -10.33 -5.39 1.86
CA MET A 42 -9.12 -6.01 1.30
C MET A 42 -9.15 -6.17 -0.22
N ARG A 43 -10.33 -6.11 -0.85
CA ARG A 43 -10.47 -6.24 -2.31
C ARG A 43 -10.21 -4.95 -3.07
N ASP A 44 -10.27 -3.81 -2.38
CA ASP A 44 -10.11 -2.48 -2.97
C ASP A 44 -8.69 -1.90 -2.78
N ILE A 45 -7.71 -2.73 -2.42
CA ILE A 45 -6.31 -2.29 -2.41
C ILE A 45 -5.88 -2.09 -3.85
N PRO A 46 -5.54 -0.86 -4.26
CA PRO A 46 -5.08 -0.58 -5.60
C PRO A 46 -3.83 -1.40 -5.90
N LYS A 47 -3.84 -2.14 -6.99
CA LYS A 47 -2.67 -2.87 -7.45
C LYS A 47 -1.70 -1.88 -8.07
N PHE A 48 -0.48 -1.87 -7.61
CA PHE A 48 0.58 -1.08 -8.23
C PHE A 48 0.95 -1.69 -9.58
N ASP A 49 0.87 -0.87 -10.64
CA ASP A 49 1.40 -1.25 -11.94
C ASP A 49 2.79 -0.61 -12.13
N SER A 50 3.80 -1.44 -12.32
CA SER A 50 5.17 -0.99 -12.55
C SER A 50 5.29 -0.08 -13.78
N ARG A 51 4.43 -0.27 -14.77
CA ARG A 51 4.39 0.56 -15.99
C ARG A 51 3.86 1.97 -15.69
N GLU A 52 2.83 2.09 -14.87
CA GLU A 52 2.32 3.39 -14.45
C GLU A 52 3.38 4.16 -13.67
N ILE A 53 4.06 3.51 -12.75
CA ILE A 53 5.17 4.11 -11.99
C ILE A 53 6.27 4.62 -12.94
N GLY A 54 6.65 3.81 -13.93
CA GLY A 54 7.64 4.20 -14.92
C GLY A 54 7.22 5.40 -15.78
N GLN A 55 5.94 5.47 -16.17
CA GLN A 55 5.38 6.61 -16.92
C GLN A 55 5.32 7.88 -16.07
N ASN A 56 4.90 7.78 -14.81
CA ASN A 56 4.87 8.90 -13.89
C ASN A 56 6.28 9.45 -13.63
N LEU A 57 7.24 8.56 -13.40
CA LEU A 57 8.64 8.94 -13.23
C LEU A 57 9.18 9.64 -14.49
N ARG A 58 8.86 9.14 -15.67
CA ARG A 58 9.27 9.76 -16.95
C ARG A 58 8.66 11.15 -17.13
N SER A 59 7.41 11.33 -16.73
CA SER A 59 6.73 12.63 -16.77
C SER A 59 7.38 13.63 -15.82
N LEU A 60 7.70 13.22 -14.61
CA LEU A 60 8.39 14.04 -13.61
C LEU A 60 9.80 14.44 -14.07
N MET A 61 10.55 13.51 -14.63
CA MET A 61 11.87 13.83 -15.20
C MET A 61 11.78 14.89 -16.32
N LYS A 62 10.75 14.81 -17.16
CA LYS A 62 10.51 15.82 -18.21
C LYS A 62 10.12 17.18 -17.63
N GLN A 63 9.28 17.21 -16.61
CA GLN A 63 8.84 18.45 -15.95
C GLN A 63 10.01 19.20 -15.29
N HIS A 64 10.99 18.46 -14.79
CA HIS A 64 12.17 18.99 -14.11
C HIS A 64 13.43 19.06 -15.01
N ASP A 65 13.30 18.79 -16.32
CA ASP A 65 14.40 18.75 -17.29
C ASP A 65 15.59 17.87 -16.83
N MET A 66 15.28 16.76 -16.19
CA MET A 66 16.27 15.86 -15.61
C MET A 66 16.60 14.70 -16.53
N THR A 67 17.90 14.38 -16.58
CA THR A 67 18.39 13.21 -17.30
C THR A 67 18.53 11.99 -16.39
N VAL A 68 18.61 10.79 -16.99
CA VAL A 68 18.88 9.54 -16.25
C VAL A 68 20.19 9.62 -15.45
N LYS A 69 21.20 10.34 -15.99
CA LYS A 69 22.50 10.52 -15.32
C LYS A 69 22.38 11.39 -14.08
N ASP A 70 21.52 12.40 -14.11
CA ASP A 70 21.29 13.27 -12.96
C ASP A 70 20.55 12.51 -11.87
N LEU A 71 19.54 11.74 -12.25
CA LEU A 71 18.78 10.89 -11.35
C LEU A 71 19.68 9.81 -10.71
N GLN A 72 20.59 9.23 -11.48
CA GLN A 72 21.59 8.28 -10.99
C GLN A 72 22.47 8.89 -9.89
N LYS A 73 22.94 10.12 -10.06
CA LYS A 73 23.77 10.82 -9.08
C LYS A 73 23.00 11.12 -7.81
N ILE A 74 21.75 11.57 -7.92
CA ILE A 74 20.90 11.92 -6.80
C ILE A 74 20.58 10.68 -5.93
N LEU A 75 20.29 9.57 -6.59
CA LEU A 75 19.98 8.32 -5.91
C LEU A 75 21.23 7.53 -5.46
N GLY A 76 22.43 7.98 -5.86
CA GLY A 76 23.68 7.29 -5.53
C GLY A 76 23.78 5.89 -6.14
N LEU A 77 23.14 5.66 -7.30
CA LEU A 77 23.13 4.35 -7.94
C LEU A 77 24.43 4.10 -8.71
N SER A 78 24.96 2.91 -8.56
CA SER A 78 26.20 2.50 -9.26
C SER A 78 25.98 2.34 -10.77
N CYS A 79 24.75 2.06 -11.22
CA CYS A 79 24.44 1.71 -12.58
C CYS A 79 23.15 2.41 -13.06
N PRO A 80 23.16 3.05 -14.25
CA PRO A 80 21.97 3.68 -14.81
C PRO A 80 20.92 2.67 -15.31
N GLN A 81 21.29 1.41 -15.52
CA GLN A 81 20.40 0.35 -15.97
C GLN A 81 19.19 0.17 -15.03
N THR A 82 19.39 0.32 -13.75
CA THR A 82 18.31 0.23 -12.75
C THR A 82 17.20 1.23 -13.05
N ILE A 83 17.56 2.47 -13.41
CA ILE A 83 16.58 3.52 -13.74
C ILE A 83 15.85 3.16 -15.04
N TYR A 84 16.55 2.64 -16.04
CA TYR A 84 15.92 2.20 -17.29
C TYR A 84 14.90 1.07 -17.06
N HIS A 85 15.19 0.12 -16.16
CA HIS A 85 14.24 -0.92 -15.79
C HIS A 85 12.98 -0.35 -15.13
N TRP A 86 13.11 0.69 -14.29
CA TRP A 86 11.95 1.38 -13.72
C TRP A 86 11.14 2.11 -14.80
N LEU A 87 11.80 2.83 -15.70
CA LEU A 87 11.14 3.56 -16.78
C LEU A 87 10.41 2.65 -17.78
N ASN A 88 10.92 1.44 -17.99
CA ASN A 88 10.30 0.46 -18.87
C ASN A 88 9.20 -0.35 -18.18
N GLY A 89 9.10 -0.28 -16.84
CA GLY A 89 8.15 -1.05 -16.07
C GLY A 89 8.56 -2.48 -15.77
N ASP A 90 9.85 -2.81 -15.97
CA ASP A 90 10.41 -4.14 -15.71
C ASP A 90 10.59 -4.38 -14.20
N SER A 91 10.80 -3.32 -13.43
CA SER A 91 10.96 -3.36 -11.99
C SER A 91 10.42 -2.11 -11.32
N VAL A 92 10.19 -2.20 -10.02
CA VAL A 92 9.73 -1.09 -9.18
C VAL A 92 10.88 -0.57 -8.34
N PRO A 93 11.02 0.75 -8.14
CA PRO A 93 11.98 1.31 -7.22
C PRO A 93 11.77 0.78 -5.80
N THR A 94 12.86 0.59 -5.06
CA THR A 94 12.78 0.26 -3.63
C THR A 94 12.20 1.42 -2.82
N ILE A 95 11.73 1.15 -1.61
CA ILE A 95 11.15 2.18 -0.73
C ILE A 95 12.11 3.34 -0.50
N ASP A 96 13.39 3.07 -0.31
CA ASP A 96 14.42 4.09 -0.13
C ASP A 96 14.52 5.01 -1.35
N ASN A 97 14.51 4.42 -2.55
CA ASN A 97 14.54 5.17 -3.80
C ASN A 97 13.26 5.97 -4.02
N LEU A 98 12.09 5.39 -3.69
CA LEU A 98 10.81 6.11 -3.75
C LEU A 98 10.78 7.30 -2.80
N TYR A 99 11.30 7.15 -1.59
CA TYR A 99 11.42 8.22 -0.62
C TYR A 99 12.34 9.34 -1.12
N ASN A 100 13.53 9.00 -1.62
CA ASN A 100 14.47 9.96 -2.18
C ASN A 100 13.89 10.71 -3.39
N LEU A 101 13.16 10.00 -4.27
CA LEU A 101 12.47 10.60 -5.41
C LEU A 101 11.36 11.56 -4.97
N SER A 102 10.53 11.16 -4.02
CA SER A 102 9.45 11.99 -3.50
C SER A 102 9.99 13.28 -2.86
N HIS A 103 11.05 13.15 -2.08
CA HIS A 103 11.71 14.28 -1.47
C HIS A 103 12.39 15.21 -2.48
N HIS A 104 13.00 14.65 -3.51
CA HIS A 104 13.70 15.44 -4.54
C HIS A 104 12.73 16.22 -5.45
N PHE A 105 11.63 15.60 -5.83
CA PHE A 105 10.61 16.22 -6.67
C PHE A 105 9.55 17.02 -5.89
N ASP A 106 9.63 16.99 -4.57
CA ASP A 106 8.66 17.63 -3.65
C ASP A 106 7.20 17.19 -3.90
N ILE A 107 7.04 15.89 -4.14
CA ILE A 107 5.75 15.24 -4.39
C ILE A 107 5.46 14.15 -3.35
N CYS A 108 4.20 13.80 -3.18
CA CYS A 108 3.88 12.66 -2.33
C CYS A 108 4.17 11.33 -3.04
N ILE A 109 4.54 10.29 -2.29
CA ILE A 109 4.83 8.96 -2.84
C ILE A 109 3.64 8.40 -3.64
N ASN A 110 2.41 8.68 -3.21
CA ASN A 110 1.20 8.25 -3.91
C ASN A 110 1.09 8.88 -5.31
N GLU A 111 1.54 10.10 -5.49
CA GLU A 111 1.56 10.76 -6.79
C GLU A 111 2.55 10.08 -7.74
N LEU A 112 3.68 9.65 -7.22
CA LEU A 112 4.64 8.86 -8.00
C LEU A 112 4.07 7.48 -8.39
N LEU A 113 3.35 6.82 -7.46
CA LEU A 113 2.83 5.48 -7.66
C LEU A 113 1.57 5.44 -8.53
N MET A 114 0.66 6.41 -8.38
CA MET A 114 -0.67 6.42 -8.98
C MET A 114 -0.93 7.61 -9.91
N GLY A 115 0.05 8.51 -10.09
CA GLY A 115 -0.09 9.72 -10.89
C GLY A 115 -1.00 10.80 -10.26
N HIS A 116 -1.54 10.58 -9.08
CA HIS A 116 -2.35 11.55 -8.36
C HIS A 116 -2.22 11.37 -6.85
N CYS A 117 -2.27 12.46 -6.12
CA CYS A 117 -2.35 12.41 -4.67
C CYS A 117 -3.84 12.25 -4.26
N PRO A 118 -4.22 11.18 -3.55
CA PRO A 118 -5.59 11.07 -3.06
C PRO A 118 -5.86 12.23 -2.09
N LYS A 119 -6.80 13.08 -2.45
CA LYS A 119 -7.28 14.14 -1.54
C LYS A 119 -8.04 13.46 -0.41
N VAL A 120 -7.52 13.59 0.76
CA VAL A 120 -8.21 13.19 2.00
C VAL A 120 -9.27 14.21 2.35
#